data_6126139673a7c26cf93e75e7dbc7d75c
#
_entry.id   6126139673a7c26cf93e75e7dbc7d75c
#
_cell.length_a   1.000
_cell.length_b   1.000
_cell.length_c   1.000
_cell.angle_alpha   90.00
_cell.angle_beta   90.00
_cell.angle_gamma   90.00
#
_symmetry.space_group_name_H-M   'P 1'
#
loop_
_entity.id
_entity.type
_entity.pdbx_description
1 polymer ?
#
loop_
_entity_poly.entity_id
_entity_poly.type
_entity_poly.pdbx_seq_one_letter_code
_entity_poly.pdbx_strand_id
1 'polypeptide(L)'
;MTPPRSRGLGARSIVLIGAGSTVFTPGLLTDLTSSRTFDEWTLHLVDINGDAAETMGRLGRRIAADQGSGLRIEVHTDRRAALPRANVVVTTIAVGGAIGWLHDMQVPARHGITQTVGDSVGPGGVLRALRHVPELVAIAQDVADLAPDAWLVNYSNPLTANVRAITSQTRVRAIGLCHGTMHTRAALAAELGLPADEVHAVFAGLNHLSWLLDLRHGTEDLYPRLGEMVAERAGGIDSPSTGREGTHQAVSADLFRTFGLYPAPGDRHVAEFYSWYLRGADSDHMPWGLQAGRDMTVQYIGEKAQLWERLHAQAEGTEPLPGLRDQEAERLVAILEALVSGRDSVELAVNLPNDGKISNLPPEAVVEVPAVVGAGRITGVAVGPMPDAIAAVLTARAAQQELTVRAALTGDRRLAIQAIALDPLVPDPTTAAAVLDDAVVAHAPLMDRFAKATMEGEVA
;
A
#
# COMPACT_ATOMS: atom_id res chain seq x y z
N MET A 1 24.76 -4.63 -32.72
CA MET A 1 23.34 -4.38 -32.51
C MET A 1 23.22 -2.91 -32.07
N THR A 2 22.60 -2.08 -32.90
CA THR A 2 22.38 -0.66 -32.59
C THR A 2 21.35 -0.59 -31.45
N PRO A 3 21.59 0.18 -30.38
CA PRO A 3 20.61 0.34 -29.33
C PRO A 3 19.33 0.95 -29.91
N PRO A 4 18.14 0.53 -29.47
CA PRO A 4 16.91 1.12 -29.93
C PRO A 4 16.93 2.62 -29.59
N ARG A 5 16.73 3.46 -30.60
CA ARG A 5 16.56 4.89 -30.44
C ARG A 5 15.44 5.13 -29.43
N SER A 6 15.68 5.95 -28.43
CA SER A 6 14.66 6.52 -27.56
C SER A 6 13.58 7.13 -28.47
N ARG A 7 12.44 6.46 -28.62
CA ARG A 7 11.25 7.09 -29.19
C ARG A 7 10.93 8.23 -28.23
N GLY A 8 11.00 9.45 -28.71
CA GLY A 8 10.58 10.62 -27.95
C GLY A 8 9.22 10.32 -27.33
N LEU A 9 9.09 10.62 -26.04
CA LEU A 9 7.85 10.44 -25.30
C LEU A 9 6.74 11.15 -26.11
N GLY A 10 5.87 10.38 -26.77
CA GLY A 10 4.61 10.85 -27.30
C GLY A 10 3.81 11.63 -26.24
N ALA A 11 2.55 11.81 -26.34
CA ALA A 11 1.77 12.56 -25.36
C ALA A 11 2.31 12.37 -23.92
N ARG A 12 2.66 13.46 -23.24
CA ARG A 12 3.18 13.47 -21.87
C ARG A 12 1.99 13.44 -20.93
N SER A 13 1.63 12.24 -20.45
CA SER A 13 0.35 12.00 -19.80
C SER A 13 0.50 11.10 -18.57
N ILE A 14 -0.10 11.53 -17.47
CA ILE A 14 -0.28 10.78 -16.22
C ILE A 14 -1.78 10.56 -16.01
N VAL A 15 -2.20 9.35 -15.69
CA VAL A 15 -3.59 9.01 -15.36
C VAL A 15 -3.67 8.57 -13.91
N LEU A 16 -4.43 9.26 -13.08
CA LEU A 16 -4.70 8.90 -11.69
C LEU A 16 -6.11 8.31 -11.59
N ILE A 17 -6.21 7.01 -11.34
CA ILE A 17 -7.47 6.27 -11.17
C ILE A 17 -7.76 6.11 -9.67
N GLY A 18 -8.92 6.58 -9.23
CA GLY A 18 -9.29 6.76 -7.83
C GLY A 18 -9.00 8.18 -7.34
N ALA A 19 -9.10 9.16 -8.26
CA ALA A 19 -8.74 10.54 -8.01
C ALA A 19 -9.57 11.22 -6.91
N GLY A 20 -10.73 10.69 -6.52
CA GLY A 20 -11.51 11.13 -5.36
C GLY A 20 -10.89 10.79 -4.00
N SER A 21 -9.68 10.21 -3.96
CA SER A 21 -8.98 9.92 -2.70
C SER A 21 -8.62 11.20 -1.94
N THR A 22 -9.17 11.34 -0.72
CA THR A 22 -8.82 12.47 0.16
C THR A 22 -7.44 12.33 0.80
N VAL A 23 -6.86 11.13 0.78
CA VAL A 23 -5.55 10.83 1.38
C VAL A 23 -4.42 11.08 0.38
N PHE A 24 -4.53 10.52 -0.84
CA PHE A 24 -3.43 10.53 -1.79
C PHE A 24 -3.50 11.70 -2.79
N THR A 25 -4.69 12.02 -3.29
CA THR A 25 -4.80 12.96 -4.40
C THR A 25 -4.31 14.38 -4.08
N PRO A 26 -4.61 14.99 -2.91
CA PRO A 26 -4.13 16.35 -2.63
C PRO A 26 -2.60 16.43 -2.57
N GLY A 27 -1.93 15.45 -1.95
CA GLY A 27 -0.47 15.37 -1.92
C GLY A 27 0.14 15.23 -3.31
N LEU A 28 -0.38 14.29 -4.11
CA LEU A 28 0.08 14.08 -5.49
C LEU A 28 -0.13 15.29 -6.38
N LEU A 29 -1.25 16.02 -6.22
CA LEU A 29 -1.48 17.29 -6.94
C LEU A 29 -0.42 18.33 -6.57
N THR A 30 -0.15 18.49 -5.28
CA THR A 30 0.84 19.44 -4.77
C THR A 30 2.24 19.11 -5.30
N ASP A 31 2.65 17.85 -5.21
CA ASP A 31 3.98 17.42 -5.61
C ASP A 31 4.18 17.50 -7.14
N LEU A 32 3.20 17.06 -7.93
CA LEU A 32 3.27 17.13 -9.40
C LEU A 32 3.30 18.57 -9.92
N THR A 33 2.53 19.47 -9.30
CA THR A 33 2.49 20.89 -9.72
C THR A 33 3.72 21.66 -9.27
N SER A 34 4.43 21.21 -8.22
CA SER A 34 5.68 21.82 -7.77
C SER A 34 6.86 21.52 -8.70
N SER A 35 6.81 20.43 -9.46
CA SER A 35 7.87 20.00 -10.36
C SER A 35 7.75 20.60 -11.75
N ARG A 36 8.79 21.31 -12.18
CA ARG A 36 8.89 21.88 -13.54
C ARG A 36 9.04 20.81 -14.63
N THR A 37 9.38 19.59 -14.27
CA THR A 37 9.46 18.46 -15.20
C THR A 37 8.12 18.19 -15.86
N PHE A 38 7.00 18.50 -15.20
CA PHE A 38 5.65 18.21 -15.65
C PHE A 38 4.89 19.42 -16.22
N ASP A 39 5.53 20.57 -16.43
CA ASP A 39 4.87 21.79 -16.94
C ASP A 39 4.17 21.61 -18.31
N GLU A 40 4.65 20.67 -19.15
CA GLU A 40 4.02 20.38 -20.45
C GLU A 40 3.20 19.08 -20.44
N TRP A 41 2.95 18.50 -19.26
CA TRP A 41 2.23 17.25 -19.12
C TRP A 41 0.73 17.50 -18.91
N THR A 42 -0.05 16.42 -19.11
CA THR A 42 -1.46 16.38 -18.75
C THR A 42 -1.67 15.35 -17.66
N LEU A 43 -2.27 15.74 -16.56
CA LEU A 43 -2.76 14.86 -15.49
C LEU A 43 -4.26 14.62 -15.71
N HIS A 44 -4.62 13.38 -15.99
CA HIS A 44 -6.00 12.94 -16.09
C HIS A 44 -6.44 12.37 -14.74
N LEU A 45 -7.38 13.03 -14.09
CA LEU A 45 -8.02 12.58 -12.86
C LEU A 45 -9.24 11.77 -13.22
N VAL A 46 -9.24 10.49 -12.82
CA VAL A 46 -10.31 9.54 -13.11
C VAL A 46 -10.93 9.03 -11.83
N ASP A 47 -12.25 9.19 -11.68
CA ASP A 47 -13.00 8.58 -10.58
C ASP A 47 -14.41 8.21 -11.05
N ILE A 48 -14.96 7.10 -10.56
CA ILE A 48 -16.34 6.70 -10.83
C ILE A 48 -17.35 7.67 -10.19
N ASN A 49 -16.92 8.40 -9.15
CA ASN A 49 -17.67 9.52 -8.58
C ASN A 49 -17.23 10.82 -9.27
N GLY A 50 -18.06 11.25 -10.23
CA GLY A 50 -17.77 12.46 -11.02
C GLY A 50 -17.64 13.75 -10.20
N ASP A 51 -18.43 13.88 -9.12
CA ASP A 51 -18.36 15.06 -8.23
C ASP A 51 -17.01 15.10 -7.47
N ALA A 52 -16.54 13.93 -7.03
CA ALA A 52 -15.25 13.82 -6.38
C ALA A 52 -14.11 14.14 -7.35
N ALA A 53 -14.16 13.59 -8.57
CA ALA A 53 -13.17 13.86 -9.59
C ALA A 53 -13.12 15.35 -9.96
N GLU A 54 -14.27 16.00 -10.12
CA GLU A 54 -14.34 17.43 -10.47
C GLU A 54 -13.86 18.33 -9.32
N THR A 55 -14.18 17.98 -8.07
CA THR A 55 -13.67 18.71 -6.89
C THR A 55 -12.14 18.67 -6.85
N MET A 56 -11.53 17.49 -7.03
CA MET A 56 -10.08 17.36 -7.11
C MET A 56 -9.49 18.05 -8.34
N GLY A 57 -10.21 18.05 -9.46
CA GLY A 57 -9.82 18.79 -10.67
C GLY A 57 -9.75 20.30 -10.44
N ARG A 58 -10.78 20.88 -9.78
CA ARG A 58 -10.76 22.31 -9.40
C ARG A 58 -9.65 22.62 -8.41
N LEU A 59 -9.48 21.77 -7.38
CA LEU A 59 -8.39 21.91 -6.41
C LEU A 59 -7.03 21.91 -7.11
N GLY A 60 -6.79 20.93 -7.97
CA GLY A 60 -5.51 20.81 -8.69
C GLY A 60 -5.23 22.00 -9.60
N ARG A 61 -6.23 22.49 -10.34
CA ARG A 61 -6.07 23.72 -11.18
C ARG A 61 -5.75 24.95 -10.33
N ARG A 62 -6.31 25.07 -9.12
CA ARG A 62 -5.98 26.14 -8.20
C ARG A 62 -4.55 26.02 -7.68
N ILE A 63 -4.13 24.81 -7.26
CA ILE A 63 -2.75 24.56 -6.80
C ILE A 63 -1.76 24.86 -7.94
N ALA A 64 -2.04 24.39 -9.16
CA ALA A 64 -1.21 24.66 -10.32
C ALA A 64 -1.06 26.17 -10.61
N ALA A 65 -2.16 26.93 -10.54
CA ALA A 65 -2.14 28.38 -10.72
C ALA A 65 -1.34 29.10 -9.61
N ASP A 66 -1.50 28.70 -8.35
CA ASP A 66 -0.78 29.25 -7.21
C ASP A 66 0.74 29.03 -7.31
N GLN A 67 1.14 27.84 -7.78
CA GLN A 67 2.54 27.48 -7.96
C GLN A 67 3.13 27.93 -9.30
N GLY A 68 2.32 28.50 -10.20
CA GLY A 68 2.72 28.86 -11.55
C GLY A 68 3.15 27.65 -12.39
N SER A 69 2.51 26.49 -12.19
CA SER A 69 2.76 25.25 -12.92
C SER A 69 2.08 25.24 -14.27
N GLY A 70 2.77 24.69 -15.27
CA GLY A 70 2.22 24.46 -16.61
C GLY A 70 1.48 23.13 -16.76
N LEU A 71 1.35 22.31 -15.70
CA LEU A 71 0.65 21.03 -15.70
C LEU A 71 -0.84 21.23 -16.03
N ARG A 72 -1.33 20.58 -17.09
CA ARG A 72 -2.75 20.60 -17.46
C ARG A 72 -3.49 19.52 -16.67
N ILE A 73 -4.70 19.83 -16.21
CA ILE A 73 -5.52 18.91 -15.41
C ILE A 73 -6.87 18.70 -16.10
N GLU A 74 -7.15 17.45 -16.46
CA GLU A 74 -8.38 16.99 -17.07
C GLU A 74 -9.09 15.99 -16.15
N VAL A 75 -10.42 15.93 -16.24
CA VAL A 75 -11.27 15.10 -15.37
C VAL A 75 -12.10 14.14 -16.22
N HIS A 76 -12.20 12.90 -15.76
CA HIS A 76 -12.91 11.83 -16.45
C HIS A 76 -13.66 10.95 -15.45
N THR A 77 -14.77 10.35 -15.88
CA THR A 77 -15.46 9.28 -15.14
C THR A 77 -15.22 7.90 -15.75
N ASP A 78 -14.71 7.85 -16.99
CA ASP A 78 -14.32 6.63 -17.68
C ASP A 78 -12.80 6.61 -17.90
N ARG A 79 -12.13 5.62 -17.29
CA ARG A 79 -10.69 5.43 -17.43
C ARG A 79 -10.25 5.15 -18.86
N ARG A 80 -11.09 4.50 -19.66
CA ARG A 80 -10.74 4.17 -21.06
C ARG A 80 -10.63 5.41 -21.95
N ALA A 81 -11.30 6.50 -21.59
CA ALA A 81 -11.15 7.78 -22.26
C ALA A 81 -9.82 8.48 -21.94
N ALA A 82 -9.28 8.26 -20.72
CA ALA A 82 -8.05 8.89 -20.24
C ALA A 82 -6.77 8.10 -20.58
N LEU A 83 -6.87 6.77 -20.71
CA LEU A 83 -5.72 5.88 -20.87
C LEU A 83 -4.94 5.99 -22.19
N PRO A 84 -5.54 6.34 -23.35
CA PRO A 84 -4.79 6.29 -24.61
C PRO A 84 -3.48 7.08 -24.55
N ARG A 85 -2.34 6.37 -24.76
CA ARG A 85 -0.99 6.93 -24.75
C ARG A 85 -0.50 7.45 -23.39
N ALA A 86 -1.11 7.03 -22.27
CA ALA A 86 -0.59 7.32 -20.95
C ALA A 86 0.87 6.84 -20.81
N ASN A 87 1.71 7.64 -20.17
CA ASN A 87 3.09 7.23 -19.81
C ASN A 87 3.12 6.56 -18.45
N VAL A 88 2.25 7.02 -17.55
CA VAL A 88 2.11 6.50 -16.19
C VAL A 88 0.63 6.43 -15.83
N VAL A 89 0.25 5.33 -15.21
CA VAL A 89 -1.07 5.14 -14.60
C VAL A 89 -0.87 4.90 -13.12
N VAL A 90 -1.54 5.65 -12.29
CA VAL A 90 -1.50 5.54 -10.82
C VAL A 90 -2.84 5.05 -10.33
N THR A 91 -2.86 4.08 -9.41
CA THR A 91 -4.11 3.58 -8.82
C THR A 91 -4.14 3.84 -7.31
N THR A 92 -5.22 4.51 -6.86
CA THR A 92 -5.51 4.81 -5.45
C THR A 92 -6.93 4.40 -5.08
N ILE A 93 -7.45 3.35 -5.74
CA ILE A 93 -8.83 2.90 -5.56
C ILE A 93 -9.06 2.21 -4.21
N ALA A 94 -10.28 2.29 -3.72
CA ALA A 94 -10.73 1.58 -2.54
C ALA A 94 -12.12 0.97 -2.80
N VAL A 95 -12.16 -0.28 -3.28
CA VAL A 95 -13.41 -0.99 -3.59
C VAL A 95 -14.24 -1.22 -2.32
N GLY A 96 -15.43 -0.64 -2.27
CA GLY A 96 -16.26 -0.58 -1.07
C GLY A 96 -15.97 0.63 -0.16
N GLY A 97 -14.92 1.42 -0.45
CA GLY A 97 -14.57 2.63 0.32
C GLY A 97 -14.27 2.37 1.79
N ALA A 98 -14.46 3.38 2.63
CA ALA A 98 -14.22 3.29 4.08
C ALA A 98 -15.22 2.37 4.78
N ILE A 99 -16.45 2.24 4.26
CA ILE A 99 -17.46 1.31 4.80
C ILE A 99 -17.05 -0.13 4.54
N GLY A 100 -16.54 -0.44 3.34
CA GLY A 100 -15.99 -1.76 3.05
C GLY A 100 -14.80 -2.08 3.98
N TRP A 101 -13.93 -1.12 4.26
CA TRP A 101 -12.86 -1.31 5.22
C TRP A 101 -13.39 -1.55 6.65
N LEU A 102 -14.42 -0.83 7.07
CA LEU A 102 -15.07 -1.06 8.37
C LEU A 102 -15.62 -2.49 8.46
N HIS A 103 -16.25 -3.00 7.41
CA HIS A 103 -16.73 -4.38 7.37
C HIS A 103 -15.57 -5.39 7.42
N ASP A 104 -14.43 -5.10 6.77
CA ASP A 104 -13.21 -5.94 6.86
C ASP A 104 -12.71 -6.09 8.31
N MET A 105 -12.99 -5.11 9.18
CA MET A 105 -12.68 -5.17 10.61
C MET A 105 -13.79 -5.83 11.44
N GLN A 106 -15.05 -5.45 11.17
CA GLN A 106 -16.17 -5.87 11.99
C GLN A 106 -16.54 -7.35 11.81
N VAL A 107 -16.42 -7.87 10.59
CA VAL A 107 -16.77 -9.25 10.30
C VAL A 107 -15.84 -10.21 11.06
N PRO A 108 -14.50 -10.15 10.95
CA PRO A 108 -13.62 -10.99 11.75
C PRO A 108 -13.79 -10.80 13.26
N ALA A 109 -14.04 -9.57 13.73
CA ALA A 109 -14.24 -9.28 15.15
C ALA A 109 -15.45 -10.03 15.76
N ARG A 110 -16.52 -10.26 15.00
CA ARG A 110 -17.67 -11.08 15.44
C ARG A 110 -17.29 -12.55 15.71
N HIS A 111 -16.18 -13.01 15.13
CA HIS A 111 -15.61 -14.34 15.29
C HIS A 111 -14.40 -14.35 16.24
N GLY A 112 -14.23 -13.31 17.06
CA GLY A 112 -13.16 -13.20 18.04
C GLY A 112 -11.79 -12.88 17.46
N ILE A 113 -11.71 -12.37 16.22
CA ILE A 113 -10.46 -12.00 15.56
C ILE A 113 -10.36 -10.47 15.48
N THR A 114 -9.56 -9.88 16.36
CA THR A 114 -9.32 -8.43 16.36
C THR A 114 -8.07 -8.11 15.56
N GLN A 115 -8.16 -7.12 14.70
CA GLN A 115 -7.08 -6.63 13.84
C GLN A 115 -6.81 -5.15 14.13
N THR A 116 -5.59 -4.69 13.85
CA THR A 116 -5.16 -3.30 14.07
C THR A 116 -5.32 -2.41 12.84
N VAL A 117 -5.23 -2.97 11.64
CA VAL A 117 -5.36 -2.27 10.35
C VAL A 117 -6.23 -3.07 9.38
N GLY A 118 -5.96 -4.36 9.17
CA GLY A 118 -6.68 -5.28 8.31
C GLY A 118 -6.81 -4.86 6.84
N ASP A 119 -5.82 -4.17 6.33
CA ASP A 119 -5.82 -3.71 4.95
C ASP A 119 -4.86 -4.49 4.04
N SER A 120 -3.92 -5.24 4.62
CA SER A 120 -2.85 -5.94 3.90
C SER A 120 -2.80 -7.43 4.19
N VAL A 121 -2.95 -7.83 5.43
CA VAL A 121 -2.97 -9.21 5.94
C VAL A 121 -4.12 -9.38 6.91
N GLY A 122 -4.19 -10.53 7.56
CA GLY A 122 -5.35 -10.89 8.36
C GLY A 122 -6.56 -11.25 7.50
N PRO A 123 -7.64 -11.71 8.11
CA PRO A 123 -8.89 -11.96 7.42
C PRO A 123 -9.39 -10.71 6.68
N GLY A 124 -9.27 -9.52 7.27
CA GLY A 124 -9.65 -8.26 6.64
C GLY A 124 -8.88 -7.98 5.36
N GLY A 125 -7.56 -8.18 5.36
CA GLY A 125 -6.71 -8.03 4.18
C GLY A 125 -7.12 -9.01 3.06
N VAL A 126 -7.43 -10.27 3.42
CA VAL A 126 -7.95 -11.25 2.45
C VAL A 126 -9.29 -10.79 1.87
N LEU A 127 -10.27 -10.41 2.70
CA LEU A 127 -11.57 -9.94 2.26
C LEU A 127 -11.46 -8.70 1.35
N ARG A 128 -10.56 -7.80 1.69
CA ARG A 128 -10.27 -6.61 0.88
C ARG A 128 -9.69 -7.00 -0.48
N ALA A 129 -8.71 -7.90 -0.53
CA ALA A 129 -8.13 -8.39 -1.78
C ALA A 129 -9.16 -9.06 -2.69
N LEU A 130 -10.08 -9.86 -2.13
CA LEU A 130 -11.15 -10.52 -2.91
C LEU A 130 -12.00 -9.52 -3.69
N ARG A 131 -12.10 -8.25 -3.25
CA ARG A 131 -12.81 -7.17 -3.94
C ARG A 131 -11.91 -6.31 -4.83
N HIS A 132 -10.66 -6.06 -4.41
CA HIS A 132 -9.75 -5.15 -5.12
C HIS A 132 -9.10 -5.79 -6.33
N VAL A 133 -8.66 -7.04 -6.21
CA VAL A 133 -7.91 -7.75 -7.25
C VAL A 133 -8.66 -7.79 -8.59
N PRO A 134 -9.96 -8.13 -8.67
CA PRO A 134 -10.67 -8.15 -9.96
C PRO A 134 -10.67 -6.78 -10.64
N GLU A 135 -10.89 -5.70 -9.89
CA GLU A 135 -10.92 -4.33 -10.43
C GLU A 135 -9.54 -3.87 -10.90
N LEU A 136 -8.50 -4.16 -10.13
CA LEU A 136 -7.13 -3.78 -10.51
C LEU A 136 -6.63 -4.57 -11.72
N VAL A 137 -7.01 -5.83 -11.86
CA VAL A 137 -6.70 -6.61 -13.05
C VAL A 137 -7.47 -6.07 -14.26
N ALA A 138 -8.74 -5.68 -14.11
CA ALA A 138 -9.49 -5.03 -15.18
C ALA A 138 -8.86 -3.69 -15.61
N ILE A 139 -8.40 -2.88 -14.64
CA ILE A 139 -7.63 -1.65 -14.94
C ILE A 139 -6.34 -2.00 -15.69
N ALA A 140 -5.59 -2.98 -15.23
CA ALA A 140 -4.32 -3.37 -15.86
C ALA A 140 -4.52 -3.92 -17.27
N GLN A 141 -5.62 -4.63 -17.55
CA GLN A 141 -5.99 -5.06 -18.90
C GLN A 141 -6.28 -3.87 -19.81
N ASP A 142 -7.06 -2.89 -19.33
CA ASP A 142 -7.30 -1.65 -20.08
C ASP A 142 -5.99 -0.88 -20.35
N VAL A 143 -5.05 -0.86 -19.40
CA VAL A 143 -3.71 -0.28 -19.60
C VAL A 143 -2.92 -1.06 -20.65
N ALA A 144 -2.94 -2.39 -20.59
CA ALA A 144 -2.27 -3.23 -21.58
C ALA A 144 -2.76 -2.98 -23.01
N ASP A 145 -4.06 -2.72 -23.16
CA ASP A 145 -4.71 -2.48 -24.46
C ASP A 145 -4.45 -1.05 -25.00
N LEU A 146 -4.54 -0.03 -24.11
CA LEU A 146 -4.61 1.38 -24.52
C LEU A 146 -3.30 2.15 -24.31
N ALA A 147 -2.45 1.67 -23.39
CA ALA A 147 -1.16 2.28 -23.01
C ALA A 147 -0.10 1.21 -22.67
N PRO A 148 0.24 0.28 -23.59
CA PRO A 148 1.08 -0.90 -23.31
C PRO A 148 2.50 -0.57 -22.83
N ASP A 149 2.97 0.64 -23.11
CA ASP A 149 4.29 1.14 -22.69
C ASP A 149 4.27 1.88 -21.35
N ALA A 150 3.09 2.04 -20.74
CA ALA A 150 2.94 2.76 -19.47
C ALA A 150 3.54 1.96 -18.29
N TRP A 151 3.96 2.70 -17.26
CA TRP A 151 4.12 2.17 -15.92
C TRP A 151 2.80 2.25 -15.16
N LEU A 152 2.42 1.17 -14.48
CA LEU A 152 1.32 1.17 -13.52
C LEU A 152 1.89 1.19 -12.11
N VAL A 153 1.58 2.25 -11.36
CA VAL A 153 2.00 2.46 -9.98
C VAL A 153 0.79 2.29 -9.06
N ASN A 154 0.82 1.25 -8.22
CA ASN A 154 -0.30 0.96 -7.32
C ASN A 154 0.01 1.44 -5.90
N TYR A 155 -0.92 2.22 -5.33
CA TYR A 155 -0.94 2.62 -3.92
C TYR A 155 -2.02 1.90 -3.10
N SER A 156 -2.91 1.17 -3.77
CA SER A 156 -4.03 0.51 -3.11
C SER A 156 -3.57 -0.74 -2.35
N ASN A 157 -4.05 -0.90 -1.11
CA ASN A 157 -3.88 -2.12 -0.32
C ASN A 157 -5.00 -3.15 -0.60
N PRO A 158 -4.73 -4.44 -0.42
CA PRO A 158 -3.45 -5.09 -0.08
C PRO A 158 -2.42 -5.00 -1.20
N LEU A 159 -1.36 -4.22 -0.98
CA LEU A 159 -0.44 -3.81 -2.04
C LEU A 159 0.24 -5.01 -2.70
N THR A 160 0.78 -5.94 -1.92
CA THR A 160 1.46 -7.14 -2.42
C THR A 160 0.55 -8.01 -3.29
N ALA A 161 -0.68 -8.31 -2.82
CA ALA A 161 -1.65 -9.11 -3.55
C ALA A 161 -2.09 -8.41 -4.85
N ASN A 162 -2.30 -7.10 -4.78
CA ASN A 162 -2.69 -6.28 -5.92
C ASN A 162 -1.62 -6.27 -7.02
N VAL A 163 -0.36 -6.00 -6.67
CA VAL A 163 0.76 -6.01 -7.62
C VAL A 163 0.99 -7.42 -8.18
N ARG A 164 0.87 -8.45 -7.32
CA ARG A 164 0.96 -9.86 -7.76
C ARG A 164 -0.11 -10.20 -8.78
N ALA A 165 -1.36 -9.80 -8.56
CA ALA A 165 -2.44 -10.02 -9.48
C ALA A 165 -2.19 -9.35 -10.84
N ILE A 166 -1.83 -8.07 -10.84
CA ILE A 166 -1.52 -7.30 -12.05
C ILE A 166 -0.40 -7.98 -12.86
N THR A 167 0.72 -8.30 -12.20
CA THR A 167 1.90 -8.85 -12.87
C THR A 167 1.74 -10.29 -13.33
N SER A 168 0.85 -11.06 -12.70
CA SER A 168 0.53 -12.43 -13.11
C SER A 168 -0.48 -12.51 -14.26
N GLN A 169 -1.36 -11.52 -14.40
CA GLN A 169 -2.46 -11.54 -15.37
C GLN A 169 -2.18 -10.69 -16.61
N THR A 170 -1.20 -9.79 -16.55
CA THR A 170 -0.88 -8.87 -17.65
C THR A 170 0.64 -8.77 -17.85
N ARG A 171 1.04 -8.12 -18.97
CA ARG A 171 2.43 -7.76 -19.23
C ARG A 171 2.74 -6.29 -18.90
N VAL A 172 1.83 -5.61 -18.23
CA VAL A 172 2.02 -4.23 -17.82
C VAL A 172 3.17 -4.14 -16.82
N ARG A 173 4.04 -3.17 -17.01
CA ARG A 173 5.10 -2.87 -16.05
C ARG A 173 4.45 -2.26 -14.80
N ALA A 174 4.40 -3.01 -13.71
CA ALA A 174 3.73 -2.57 -12.50
C ALA A 174 4.64 -2.62 -11.28
N ILE A 175 4.47 -1.62 -10.42
CA ILE A 175 5.09 -1.55 -9.09
C ILE A 175 4.05 -1.12 -8.05
N GLY A 176 4.36 -1.36 -6.79
CA GLY A 176 3.64 -0.78 -5.66
C GLY A 176 4.53 0.17 -4.86
N LEU A 177 3.96 1.25 -4.34
CA LEU A 177 4.65 2.20 -3.47
C LEU A 177 3.94 2.29 -2.12
N CYS A 178 4.74 2.34 -1.06
CA CYS A 178 4.31 2.52 0.32
C CYS A 178 5.30 3.43 1.06
N HIS A 179 4.81 4.26 1.98
CA HIS A 179 5.65 5.17 2.78
C HIS A 179 6.29 4.51 4.01
N GLY A 180 5.82 3.33 4.40
CA GLY A 180 6.11 2.75 5.71
C GLY A 180 7.59 2.64 6.06
N THR A 181 8.44 2.22 5.11
CA THR A 181 9.90 2.16 5.32
C THR A 181 10.54 3.54 5.46
N MET A 182 10.01 4.54 4.75
CA MET A 182 10.49 5.93 4.85
C MET A 182 10.18 6.51 6.23
N HIS A 183 8.97 6.30 6.72
CA HIS A 183 8.57 6.74 8.06
C HIS A 183 9.40 6.04 9.13
N THR A 184 9.63 4.72 9.01
CA THR A 184 10.50 3.99 9.94
C THR A 184 11.90 4.56 9.94
N ARG A 185 12.51 4.82 8.77
CA ARG A 185 13.84 5.45 8.68
C ARG A 185 13.85 6.83 9.36
N ALA A 186 12.86 7.67 9.07
CA ALA A 186 12.78 9.00 9.64
C ALA A 186 12.60 8.97 11.17
N ALA A 187 11.75 8.07 11.66
CA ALA A 187 11.55 7.88 13.11
C ALA A 187 12.84 7.42 13.81
N LEU A 188 13.52 6.40 13.26
CA LEU A 188 14.79 5.90 13.81
C LEU A 188 15.89 6.97 13.77
N ALA A 189 15.98 7.74 12.68
CA ALA A 189 16.94 8.85 12.58
C ALA A 189 16.68 9.90 13.65
N ALA A 190 15.42 10.32 13.83
CA ALA A 190 15.03 11.30 14.84
C ALA A 190 15.37 10.81 16.26
N GLU A 191 15.12 9.55 16.57
CA GLU A 191 15.45 8.95 17.86
C GLU A 191 16.96 8.86 18.10
N LEU A 192 17.74 8.62 17.03
CA LEU A 192 19.20 8.64 17.09
C LEU A 192 19.78 10.07 17.09
N GLY A 193 18.92 11.11 16.99
CA GLY A 193 19.33 12.51 16.96
C GLY A 193 20.00 12.92 15.65
N LEU A 194 19.66 12.28 14.53
CA LEU A 194 20.24 12.49 13.19
C LEU A 194 19.19 13.01 12.21
N PRO A 195 19.58 13.82 11.20
CA PRO A 195 18.72 14.17 10.10
C PRO A 195 18.35 12.92 9.26
N ALA A 196 17.07 12.75 8.89
CA ALA A 196 16.61 11.56 8.19
C ALA A 196 17.25 11.37 6.80
N ASP A 197 17.60 12.45 6.12
CA ASP A 197 18.25 12.45 4.79
C ASP A 197 19.75 12.07 4.86
N GLU A 198 20.39 12.16 6.02
CA GLU A 198 21.75 11.72 6.27
C GLU A 198 21.85 10.25 6.71
N VAL A 199 20.71 9.61 7.04
CA VAL A 199 20.68 8.21 7.45
C VAL A 199 20.38 7.32 6.26
N HIS A 200 21.36 6.48 5.90
CA HIS A 200 21.20 5.40 4.92
C HIS A 200 20.56 4.18 5.58
N ALA A 201 19.55 3.61 4.92
CA ALA A 201 18.88 2.41 5.37
C ALA A 201 18.61 1.46 4.19
N VAL A 202 18.67 0.15 4.45
CA VAL A 202 18.28 -0.88 3.49
C VAL A 202 17.18 -1.72 4.12
N PHE A 203 16.01 -1.73 3.50
CA PHE A 203 14.89 -2.56 3.90
C PHE A 203 14.62 -3.66 2.88
N ALA A 204 14.21 -4.84 3.35
CA ALA A 204 13.71 -5.89 2.47
C ALA A 204 12.67 -6.77 3.18
N GLY A 205 11.71 -7.27 2.40
CA GLY A 205 10.66 -8.16 2.91
C GLY A 205 9.41 -8.14 2.05
N LEU A 206 8.25 -8.14 2.70
CA LEU A 206 6.95 -7.93 2.08
C LEU A 206 6.40 -6.57 2.52
N ASN A 207 5.51 -5.99 1.73
CA ASN A 207 4.83 -4.77 2.15
C ASN A 207 4.17 -4.94 3.53
N HIS A 208 4.39 -3.99 4.42
CA HIS A 208 3.99 -3.97 5.82
C HIS A 208 4.67 -5.02 6.72
N LEU A 209 5.62 -5.79 6.19
CA LEU A 209 6.59 -6.58 6.95
C LEU A 209 7.95 -6.60 6.24
N SER A 210 8.56 -5.45 6.13
CA SER A 210 9.94 -5.29 5.71
C SER A 210 10.87 -5.26 6.92
N TRP A 211 12.12 -5.63 6.72
CA TRP A 211 13.13 -5.70 7.77
C TRP A 211 14.31 -4.83 7.40
N LEU A 212 14.80 -4.06 8.36
CA LEU A 212 15.98 -3.22 8.23
C LEU A 212 17.24 -4.09 8.21
N LEU A 213 17.92 -4.13 7.07
CA LEU A 213 19.12 -4.96 6.87
C LEU A 213 20.40 -4.18 7.13
N ASP A 214 20.39 -2.87 6.91
CA ASP A 214 21.55 -1.98 7.12
C ASP A 214 21.05 -0.60 7.55
N LEU A 215 21.78 0.05 8.46
CA LEU A 215 21.49 1.39 8.96
C LEU A 215 22.80 2.13 9.21
N ARG A 216 23.04 3.24 8.50
CA ARG A 216 24.31 3.97 8.55
C ARG A 216 24.13 5.49 8.56
N HIS A 217 25.10 6.16 9.17
CA HIS A 217 25.34 7.59 8.98
C HIS A 217 26.77 7.77 8.43
N GLY A 218 26.88 8.15 7.17
CA GLY A 218 28.13 8.08 6.44
C GLY A 218 28.67 6.64 6.40
N THR A 219 29.83 6.40 7.05
CA THR A 219 30.43 5.07 7.19
C THR A 219 30.18 4.41 8.55
N GLU A 220 29.58 5.12 9.49
CA GLU A 220 29.24 4.62 10.82
C GLU A 220 28.07 3.64 10.74
N ASP A 221 28.26 2.45 11.31
CA ASP A 221 27.18 1.48 11.51
C ASP A 221 26.36 1.87 12.73
N LEU A 222 25.08 2.17 12.53
CA LEU A 222 24.15 2.60 13.57
C LEU A 222 23.43 1.44 14.26
N TYR A 223 23.55 0.19 13.79
CA TYR A 223 22.89 -0.98 14.39
C TYR A 223 23.23 -1.19 15.87
N PRO A 224 24.50 -1.03 16.33
CA PRO A 224 24.82 -1.12 17.75
C PRO A 224 24.05 -0.08 18.59
N ARG A 225 24.00 1.19 18.13
CA ARG A 225 23.23 2.26 18.82
C ARG A 225 21.74 1.98 18.84
N LEU A 226 21.19 1.45 17.73
CA LEU A 226 19.78 1.00 17.66
C LEU A 226 19.53 -0.10 18.71
N GLY A 227 20.45 -1.07 18.82
CA GLY A 227 20.36 -2.16 19.82
C GLY A 227 20.35 -1.65 21.25
N GLU A 228 21.23 -0.71 21.60
CA GLU A 228 21.27 -0.05 22.91
C GLU A 228 19.97 0.70 23.20
N MET A 229 19.50 1.49 22.26
CA MET A 229 18.24 2.25 22.36
C MET A 229 17.04 1.34 22.57
N VAL A 230 16.94 0.21 21.86
CA VAL A 230 15.86 -0.76 22.03
C VAL A 230 15.97 -1.50 23.36
N ALA A 231 17.19 -1.78 23.84
CA ALA A 231 17.43 -2.42 25.14
C ALA A 231 17.02 -1.53 26.32
N GLU A 232 17.31 -0.23 26.24
CA GLU A 232 16.93 0.76 27.26
C GLU A 232 15.40 0.93 27.35
N ARG A 233 14.69 0.69 26.27
CA ARG A 233 13.22 0.73 26.19
C ARG A 233 12.61 -0.59 26.66
N ALA A 234 12.96 -1.08 27.82
CA ALA A 234 12.38 -2.27 28.42
C ALA A 234 10.87 -2.10 28.57
N GLY A 235 10.13 -2.42 27.50
CA GLY A 235 8.68 -2.48 27.44
C GLY A 235 8.23 -3.90 27.21
N GLY A 236 7.19 -4.33 27.91
CA GLY A 236 6.49 -5.58 27.69
C GLY A 236 5.07 -5.30 27.20
N ILE A 237 4.22 -6.29 27.35
CA ILE A 237 2.80 -6.27 26.96
C ILE A 237 2.02 -5.05 27.49
N ASP A 238 2.45 -4.48 28.61
CA ASP A 238 1.82 -3.32 29.28
C ASP A 238 2.43 -1.97 28.87
N SER A 239 3.43 -1.95 27.98
CA SER A 239 4.03 -0.68 27.52
C SER A 239 3.15 -0.03 26.45
N PRO A 240 2.77 1.24 26.62
CA PRO A 240 1.97 1.91 25.62
C PRO A 240 2.74 2.06 24.31
N SER A 241 2.23 1.49 23.24
CA SER A 241 2.59 1.90 21.89
C SER A 241 1.99 3.28 21.66
N THR A 242 2.80 4.30 21.48
CA THR A 242 2.27 5.62 21.13
C THR A 242 2.07 5.70 19.65
N GLY A 243 0.81 5.67 19.22
CA GLY A 243 0.27 5.68 17.88
C GLY A 243 1.14 6.25 16.75
N ARG A 244 0.75 6.11 15.49
CA ARG A 244 1.46 6.50 14.26
C ARG A 244 2.99 6.53 14.39
N GLU A 245 3.67 5.46 13.99
CA GLU A 245 5.10 5.42 13.59
C GLU A 245 6.10 6.21 14.47
N GLY A 246 5.75 6.48 15.71
CA GLY A 246 6.54 7.27 16.67
C GLY A 246 7.26 6.39 17.69
N THR A 247 7.95 7.02 18.57
CA THR A 247 9.03 6.61 19.45
C THR A 247 8.86 5.40 20.39
N HIS A 248 7.68 4.80 20.51
CA HIS A 248 7.45 3.63 21.36
C HIS A 248 6.81 2.50 20.58
N GLN A 249 7.63 1.81 19.79
CA GLN A 249 7.24 0.65 19.00
C GLN A 249 7.56 -0.62 19.80
N ALA A 250 6.66 -1.01 20.73
CA ALA A 250 6.89 -2.13 21.66
C ALA A 250 6.94 -3.49 20.93
N VAL A 251 6.07 -3.69 19.94
CA VAL A 251 6.06 -4.90 19.10
C VAL A 251 7.32 -4.96 18.24
N SER A 252 7.69 -3.86 17.60
CA SER A 252 8.90 -3.80 16.77
C SER A 252 10.17 -4.02 17.61
N ALA A 253 10.21 -3.50 18.83
CA ALA A 253 11.31 -3.74 19.76
C ALA A 253 11.40 -5.21 20.19
N ASP A 254 10.27 -5.87 20.45
CA ASP A 254 10.22 -7.29 20.80
C ASP A 254 10.65 -8.17 19.62
N LEU A 255 10.20 -7.88 18.42
CA LEU A 255 10.64 -8.55 17.21
C LEU A 255 12.14 -8.34 16.95
N PHE A 256 12.64 -7.13 17.17
CA PHE A 256 14.08 -6.86 17.03
C PHE A 256 14.92 -7.71 18.00
N ARG A 257 14.52 -7.80 19.28
CA ARG A 257 15.21 -8.66 20.27
C ARG A 257 15.16 -10.13 19.88
N THR A 258 14.05 -10.57 19.28
CA THR A 258 13.84 -11.98 18.91
C THR A 258 14.55 -12.37 17.62
N PHE A 259 14.49 -11.52 16.58
CA PHE A 259 14.94 -11.83 15.22
C PHE A 259 16.26 -11.16 14.84
N GLY A 260 16.74 -10.19 15.63
CA GLY A 260 18.00 -9.48 15.38
C GLY A 260 17.92 -8.40 14.30
N LEU A 261 16.78 -8.23 13.63
CA LEU A 261 16.51 -7.17 12.66
C LEU A 261 15.29 -6.36 13.07
N TYR A 262 15.30 -5.06 12.77
CA TYR A 262 14.19 -4.16 13.12
C TYR A 262 13.13 -4.19 12.01
N PRO A 263 11.83 -4.42 12.32
CA PRO A 263 10.77 -4.48 11.32
C PRO A 263 10.21 -3.10 10.98
N ALA A 264 9.60 -2.99 9.81
CA ALA A 264 8.88 -1.82 9.31
C ALA A 264 7.51 -2.26 8.73
N PRO A 265 6.48 -1.37 8.75
CA PRO A 265 6.53 0.07 9.00
C PRO A 265 6.19 0.50 10.43
N GLY A 266 5.90 -0.39 11.35
CA GLY A 266 5.56 -0.07 12.72
C GLY A 266 4.51 -1.00 13.30
N ASP A 267 4.32 -0.91 14.62
CA ASP A 267 3.63 -1.89 15.45
C ASP A 267 2.25 -2.30 14.94
N ARG A 268 1.45 -1.33 14.50
CA ARG A 268 0.08 -1.60 14.02
C ARG A 268 0.05 -2.57 12.85
N HIS A 269 0.98 -2.42 11.91
CA HIS A 269 1.08 -3.27 10.72
C HIS A 269 1.77 -4.59 11.04
N VAL A 270 2.94 -4.55 11.68
CA VAL A 270 3.73 -5.76 11.92
C VAL A 270 3.08 -6.73 12.89
N ALA A 271 2.27 -6.23 13.84
CA ALA A 271 1.55 -7.07 14.80
C ALA A 271 0.58 -8.06 14.13
N GLU A 272 -0.02 -7.69 13.00
CA GLU A 272 -0.98 -8.53 12.27
C GLU A 272 -0.34 -9.76 11.60
N PHE A 273 0.97 -9.74 11.40
CA PHE A 273 1.69 -10.89 10.83
C PHE A 273 1.93 -12.02 11.82
N TYR A 274 1.67 -11.78 13.12
CA TYR A 274 1.96 -12.71 14.21
C TYR A 274 0.78 -12.82 15.18
N SER A 275 0.35 -14.06 15.49
CA SER A 275 -0.72 -14.27 16.47
C SER A 275 -0.34 -13.87 17.90
N TRP A 276 0.95 -13.68 18.17
CA TRP A 276 1.47 -13.45 19.53
C TRP A 276 1.01 -12.12 20.12
N TYR A 277 0.89 -11.09 19.26
CA TYR A 277 0.63 -9.72 19.68
C TYR A 277 -0.87 -9.39 19.78
N LEU A 278 -1.73 -10.18 19.13
CA LEU A 278 -3.17 -9.95 19.07
C LEU A 278 -3.99 -11.08 19.70
N ARG A 279 -3.34 -12.06 20.33
CA ARG A 279 -4.03 -13.16 20.99
C ARG A 279 -4.85 -12.64 22.18
N GLY A 280 -6.16 -12.92 22.19
CA GLY A 280 -7.07 -12.47 23.23
C GLY A 280 -7.38 -10.97 23.19
N ALA A 281 -6.97 -10.28 22.11
CA ALA A 281 -7.35 -8.89 21.90
C ALA A 281 -8.84 -8.80 21.58
N ASP A 282 -9.50 -7.84 22.19
CA ASP A 282 -10.83 -7.35 21.81
C ASP A 282 -10.80 -5.82 21.69
N SER A 283 -11.92 -5.21 21.28
CA SER A 283 -11.97 -3.77 21.08
C SER A 283 -11.71 -2.94 22.34
N ASP A 284 -11.98 -3.53 23.50
CA ASP A 284 -11.85 -2.83 24.80
C ASP A 284 -10.51 -3.15 25.46
N HIS A 285 -9.81 -4.18 24.99
CA HIS A 285 -8.54 -4.67 25.53
C HIS A 285 -7.53 -5.02 24.43
N MET A 286 -6.77 -4.03 24.00
CA MET A 286 -5.70 -4.21 23.02
C MET A 286 -4.36 -4.32 23.73
N PRO A 287 -3.66 -5.47 23.60
CA PRO A 287 -2.33 -5.64 24.18
C PRO A 287 -1.29 -4.75 23.47
N TRP A 288 -0.14 -4.57 24.09
CA TRP A 288 1.01 -3.83 23.54
C TRP A 288 0.74 -2.35 23.25
N GLY A 289 -0.29 -1.75 23.84
CA GLY A 289 -0.71 -0.37 23.57
C GLY A 289 -1.25 -0.15 22.16
N LEU A 290 -1.60 -1.23 21.46
CA LEU A 290 -2.21 -1.18 20.14
C LEU A 290 -3.65 -0.64 20.21
N GLN A 291 -4.20 -0.27 19.07
CA GLN A 291 -5.60 0.15 18.93
C GLN A 291 -6.35 -0.79 17.99
N ALA A 292 -7.61 -1.05 18.30
CA ALA A 292 -8.47 -1.85 17.44
C ALA A 292 -8.72 -1.13 16.11
N GLY A 293 -8.48 -1.83 15.00
CA GLY A 293 -8.64 -1.29 13.66
C GLY A 293 -10.07 -0.82 13.37
N ARG A 294 -11.07 -1.49 13.97
CA ARG A 294 -12.47 -1.08 13.89
C ARG A 294 -12.67 0.37 14.38
N ASP A 295 -12.15 0.68 15.55
CA ASP A 295 -12.39 1.99 16.18
C ASP A 295 -11.62 3.09 15.42
N MET A 296 -10.42 2.79 14.96
CA MET A 296 -9.67 3.68 14.10
C MET A 296 -10.36 3.93 12.75
N THR A 297 -11.00 2.90 12.17
CA THR A 297 -11.73 3.06 10.91
C THR A 297 -12.98 3.92 11.12
N VAL A 298 -13.68 3.78 12.23
CA VAL A 298 -14.82 4.66 12.59
C VAL A 298 -14.36 6.10 12.75
N GLN A 299 -13.26 6.34 13.46
CA GLN A 299 -12.66 7.67 13.59
C GLN A 299 -12.27 8.23 12.21
N TYR A 300 -11.58 7.45 11.38
CA TYR A 300 -11.21 7.83 10.03
C TYR A 300 -12.40 8.23 9.15
N ILE A 301 -13.53 7.52 9.25
CA ILE A 301 -14.75 7.86 8.52
C ILE A 301 -15.24 9.27 8.91
N GLY A 302 -15.23 9.60 10.21
CA GLY A 302 -15.61 10.92 10.72
C GLY A 302 -14.64 12.02 10.26
N GLU A 303 -13.34 11.79 10.37
CA GLU A 303 -12.30 12.71 9.92
C GLU A 303 -12.34 12.94 8.41
N LYS A 304 -12.59 11.88 7.64
CA LYS A 304 -12.70 11.94 6.18
C LYS A 304 -13.83 12.86 5.72
N ALA A 305 -14.96 12.85 6.40
CA ALA A 305 -16.08 13.75 6.07
C ALA A 305 -15.66 15.22 6.24
N GLN A 306 -15.01 15.57 7.36
CA GLN A 306 -14.50 16.91 7.63
C GLN A 306 -13.41 17.33 6.63
N LEU A 307 -12.50 16.40 6.32
CA LEU A 307 -11.45 16.63 5.34
C LEU A 307 -12.06 16.89 3.95
N TRP A 308 -13.08 16.14 3.59
CA TRP A 308 -13.79 16.33 2.32
C TRP A 308 -14.44 17.71 2.21
N GLU A 309 -15.13 18.19 3.26
CA GLU A 309 -15.70 19.53 3.32
C GLU A 309 -14.61 20.61 3.14
N ARG A 310 -13.46 20.44 3.79
CA ARG A 310 -12.32 21.35 3.66
C ARG A 310 -11.75 21.35 2.23
N LEU A 311 -11.52 20.17 1.64
CA LEU A 311 -11.02 20.05 0.26
C LEU A 311 -11.98 20.68 -0.75
N HIS A 312 -13.29 20.56 -0.51
CA HIS A 312 -14.30 21.21 -1.31
C HIS A 312 -14.22 22.75 -1.20
N ALA A 313 -14.14 23.28 0.02
CA ALA A 313 -13.98 24.72 0.27
C ALA A 313 -12.67 25.26 -0.35
N GLN A 314 -11.59 24.52 -0.27
CA GLN A 314 -10.33 24.83 -0.94
C GLN A 314 -10.48 24.81 -2.48
N ALA A 315 -11.18 23.85 -3.04
CA ALA A 315 -11.45 23.80 -4.47
C ALA A 315 -12.29 24.99 -4.96
N GLU A 316 -13.26 25.44 -4.17
CA GLU A 316 -14.10 26.60 -4.45
C GLU A 316 -13.43 27.96 -4.17
N GLY A 317 -12.32 27.98 -3.45
CA GLY A 317 -11.59 29.22 -3.11
C GLY A 317 -12.12 29.94 -1.86
N THR A 318 -12.97 29.32 -1.09
CA THR A 318 -13.49 29.87 0.18
C THR A 318 -12.56 29.61 1.34
N GLU A 319 -11.64 28.65 1.20
CA GLU A 319 -10.52 28.41 2.11
C GLU A 319 -9.17 28.50 1.40
N PRO A 320 -8.10 28.88 2.14
CA PRO A 320 -6.74 28.90 1.58
C PRO A 320 -6.29 27.48 1.19
N LEU A 321 -5.39 27.40 0.21
CA LEU A 321 -4.74 26.15 -0.14
C LEU A 321 -3.83 25.70 1.03
N PRO A 322 -3.66 24.38 1.22
CA PRO A 322 -2.73 23.86 2.21
C PRO A 322 -1.31 24.32 1.91
N GLY A 323 -0.52 24.62 2.92
CA GLY A 323 0.88 24.95 2.73
C GLY A 323 1.64 23.75 2.13
N LEU A 324 2.55 24.02 1.20
CA LEU A 324 3.40 23.00 0.56
C LEU A 324 4.20 22.12 1.56
N ARG A 325 4.36 22.57 2.80
CA ARG A 325 5.15 21.91 3.84
C ARG A 325 4.34 20.99 4.75
N ASP A 326 3.02 21.02 4.64
CA ASP A 326 2.12 20.31 5.54
C ASP A 326 1.74 18.91 5.03
N GLN A 327 2.20 18.54 3.85
CA GLN A 327 1.91 17.24 3.25
C GLN A 327 3.19 16.41 3.10
N GLU A 328 3.08 15.13 3.41
CA GLU A 328 4.16 14.18 3.16
C GLU A 328 4.38 14.04 1.65
N ALA A 329 5.61 14.30 1.19
CA ALA A 329 5.96 14.21 -0.21
C ALA A 329 5.89 12.75 -0.70
N GLU A 330 5.05 12.51 -1.70
CA GLU A 330 4.96 11.20 -2.34
C GLU A 330 6.20 10.94 -3.20
N ARG A 331 6.79 9.75 -3.05
CA ARG A 331 7.96 9.36 -3.85
C ARG A 331 7.66 9.25 -5.35
N LEU A 332 6.38 9.24 -5.72
CA LEU A 332 5.96 9.15 -7.11
C LEU A 332 6.65 10.19 -8.00
N VAL A 333 6.64 11.45 -7.59
CA VAL A 333 7.21 12.54 -8.41
C VAL A 333 8.70 12.33 -8.66
N ALA A 334 9.48 12.00 -7.64
CA ALA A 334 10.90 11.71 -7.78
C ALA A 334 11.16 10.50 -8.70
N ILE A 335 10.35 9.45 -8.58
CA ILE A 335 10.41 8.27 -9.45
C ILE A 335 10.10 8.66 -10.90
N LEU A 336 9.04 9.45 -11.12
CA LEU A 336 8.67 9.91 -12.46
C LEU A 336 9.74 10.81 -13.07
N GLU A 337 10.32 11.73 -12.30
CA GLU A 337 11.43 12.57 -12.74
C GLU A 337 12.64 11.74 -13.16
N ALA A 338 13.03 10.74 -12.38
CA ALA A 338 14.11 9.83 -12.73
C ALA A 338 13.82 9.03 -14.00
N LEU A 339 12.58 8.54 -14.16
CA LEU A 339 12.15 7.80 -15.35
C LEU A 339 12.25 8.64 -16.63
N VAL A 340 11.88 9.94 -16.57
CA VAL A 340 11.83 10.79 -17.76
C VAL A 340 13.13 11.57 -18.01
N SER A 341 13.87 11.94 -16.95
CA SER A 341 15.12 12.70 -17.09
C SER A 341 16.30 11.83 -17.49
N GLY A 342 16.20 10.52 -17.29
CA GLY A 342 17.32 9.58 -17.48
C GLY A 342 18.41 9.72 -16.41
N ARG A 343 18.20 10.47 -15.34
CA ARG A 343 19.09 10.53 -14.18
C ARG A 343 18.72 9.39 -13.25
N ASP A 344 19.70 8.60 -12.86
CA ASP A 344 19.47 7.51 -11.93
C ASP A 344 19.13 8.05 -10.53
N SER A 345 18.13 7.44 -9.90
CA SER A 345 17.73 7.67 -8.51
C SER A 345 17.67 6.32 -7.79
N VAL A 346 17.98 6.32 -6.50
CA VAL A 346 17.82 5.15 -5.64
C VAL A 346 16.60 5.36 -4.78
N GLU A 347 15.64 4.45 -4.89
CA GLU A 347 14.45 4.40 -4.04
C GLU A 347 14.66 3.45 -2.87
N LEU A 348 14.23 3.88 -1.68
CA LEU A 348 14.40 3.12 -0.44
C LEU A 348 13.64 1.79 -0.47
N ALA A 349 12.43 1.80 -1.04
CA ALA A 349 11.59 0.63 -1.14
C ALA A 349 10.61 0.74 -2.32
N VAL A 350 10.55 -0.32 -3.12
CA VAL A 350 9.58 -0.50 -4.20
C VAL A 350 9.06 -1.93 -4.13
N ASN A 351 7.76 -2.09 -4.28
CA ASN A 351 7.13 -3.41 -4.31
C ASN A 351 7.04 -3.92 -5.76
N LEU A 352 7.66 -5.05 -6.03
CA LEU A 352 7.76 -5.62 -7.37
C LEU A 352 8.02 -7.14 -7.30
N PRO A 353 7.87 -7.91 -8.42
CA PRO A 353 8.16 -9.34 -8.41
C PRO A 353 9.58 -9.64 -7.91
N ASN A 354 9.68 -10.68 -7.06
CA ASN A 354 10.95 -11.06 -6.43
C ASN A 354 12.04 -11.39 -7.47
N ASP A 355 11.77 -12.30 -8.41
CA ASP A 355 12.74 -12.72 -9.43
C ASP A 355 14.16 -12.90 -8.87
N GLY A 356 14.29 -13.45 -7.65
CA GLY A 356 15.55 -13.72 -6.96
C GLY A 356 16.17 -12.54 -6.20
N LYS A 357 15.50 -11.42 -6.02
CA LYS A 357 16.02 -10.27 -5.26
C LYS A 357 16.20 -10.60 -3.78
N ILE A 358 15.28 -11.36 -3.21
CA ILE A 358 15.42 -12.08 -1.95
C ILE A 358 15.55 -13.56 -2.31
N SER A 359 16.77 -14.10 -2.25
CA SER A 359 17.13 -15.35 -2.91
C SER A 359 16.47 -16.60 -2.31
N ASN A 360 16.00 -16.55 -1.06
CA ASN A 360 15.32 -17.64 -0.37
C ASN A 360 13.80 -17.42 -0.21
N LEU A 361 13.22 -16.51 -0.97
CA LEU A 361 11.76 -16.38 -1.12
C LEU A 361 11.29 -16.85 -2.50
N PRO A 362 10.00 -17.24 -2.65
CA PRO A 362 9.45 -17.64 -3.94
C PRO A 362 9.67 -16.58 -5.03
N PRO A 363 10.12 -16.95 -6.23
CA PRO A 363 10.45 -15.99 -7.28
C PRO A 363 9.24 -15.19 -7.78
N GLU A 364 8.04 -15.77 -7.70
CA GLU A 364 6.78 -15.14 -8.09
C GLU A 364 6.18 -14.22 -7.03
N ALA A 365 6.67 -14.26 -5.78
CA ALA A 365 6.21 -13.36 -4.72
C ALA A 365 6.49 -11.90 -5.10
N VAL A 366 5.66 -10.98 -4.62
CA VAL A 366 5.97 -9.55 -4.68
C VAL A 366 6.68 -9.17 -3.39
N VAL A 367 7.87 -8.59 -3.53
CA VAL A 367 8.73 -8.20 -2.41
C VAL A 367 8.93 -6.69 -2.39
N GLU A 368 9.18 -6.16 -1.20
CA GLU A 368 9.56 -4.78 -0.99
C GLU A 368 11.08 -4.73 -0.81
N VAL A 369 11.77 -4.05 -1.73
CA VAL A 369 13.24 -3.94 -1.78
C VAL A 369 13.66 -2.57 -2.31
N PRO A 370 14.90 -2.11 -2.07
CA PRO A 370 15.44 -0.94 -2.75
C PRO A 370 15.41 -1.10 -4.27
N ALA A 371 15.32 0.02 -4.99
CA ALA A 371 15.31 0.01 -6.45
C ALA A 371 16.16 1.15 -7.03
N VAL A 372 16.76 0.89 -8.18
CA VAL A 372 17.35 1.92 -9.04
C VAL A 372 16.35 2.29 -10.10
N VAL A 373 16.06 3.58 -10.20
CA VAL A 373 15.12 4.17 -11.16
C VAL A 373 15.89 5.06 -12.11
N GLY A 374 15.75 4.86 -13.41
CA GLY A 374 16.39 5.71 -14.41
C GLY A 374 16.19 5.16 -15.82
N ALA A 375 16.41 6.00 -16.82
CA ALA A 375 16.33 5.64 -18.24
C ALA A 375 15.05 4.86 -18.64
N GLY A 376 13.89 5.22 -18.06
CA GLY A 376 12.60 4.57 -18.31
C GLY A 376 12.44 3.19 -17.65
N ARG A 377 13.30 2.84 -16.69
CA ARG A 377 13.31 1.54 -15.99
C ARG A 377 13.27 1.72 -14.48
N ILE A 378 12.68 0.73 -13.82
CA ILE A 378 12.73 0.54 -12.37
C ILE A 378 13.28 -0.87 -12.15
N THR A 379 14.39 -0.98 -11.45
CA THR A 379 15.09 -2.26 -11.24
C THR A 379 15.31 -2.46 -9.75
N GLY A 380 14.66 -3.47 -9.17
CA GLY A 380 14.86 -3.83 -7.76
C GLY A 380 16.27 -4.36 -7.52
N VAL A 381 16.84 -3.97 -6.39
CA VAL A 381 18.17 -4.41 -5.95
C VAL A 381 18.08 -5.79 -5.30
N ALA A 382 18.98 -6.68 -5.67
CA ALA A 382 19.11 -7.98 -5.01
C ALA A 382 19.81 -7.78 -3.65
N VAL A 383 19.17 -8.25 -2.58
CA VAL A 383 19.67 -8.12 -1.21
C VAL A 383 20.22 -9.43 -0.62
N GLY A 384 20.10 -10.53 -1.39
CA GLY A 384 20.52 -11.86 -0.94
C GLY A 384 19.44 -12.57 -0.11
N PRO A 385 19.83 -13.56 0.72
CA PRO A 385 18.87 -14.30 1.55
C PRO A 385 18.49 -13.51 2.81
N MET A 386 17.23 -13.62 3.22
CA MET A 386 16.81 -13.24 4.57
C MET A 386 17.24 -14.29 5.59
N PRO A 387 17.43 -13.93 6.89
CA PRO A 387 17.59 -14.92 7.95
C PRO A 387 16.47 -15.96 7.93
N ASP A 388 16.79 -17.23 8.18
CA ASP A 388 15.88 -18.37 7.98
C ASP A 388 14.54 -18.22 8.71
N ALA A 389 14.54 -17.75 9.96
CA ALA A 389 13.32 -17.57 10.75
C ALA A 389 12.41 -16.48 10.15
N ILE A 390 12.99 -15.41 9.64
CA ILE A 390 12.26 -14.33 8.94
C ILE A 390 11.75 -14.85 7.59
N ALA A 391 12.60 -15.52 6.81
CA ALA A 391 12.22 -16.10 5.52
C ALA A 391 11.05 -17.09 5.65
N ALA A 392 10.99 -17.88 6.72
CA ALA A 392 9.89 -18.81 6.98
C ALA A 392 8.55 -18.05 7.12
N VAL A 393 8.52 -16.97 7.90
CA VAL A 393 7.31 -16.14 8.05
C VAL A 393 6.93 -15.48 6.72
N LEU A 394 7.89 -14.86 6.03
CA LEU A 394 7.64 -14.19 4.75
C LEU A 394 7.14 -15.18 3.68
N THR A 395 7.69 -16.40 3.62
CA THR A 395 7.26 -17.46 2.69
C THR A 395 5.82 -17.88 2.96
N ALA A 396 5.45 -18.07 4.23
CA ALA A 396 4.07 -18.42 4.60
C ALA A 396 3.09 -17.33 4.20
N ARG A 397 3.47 -16.04 4.38
CA ARG A 397 2.63 -14.91 3.97
C ARG A 397 2.53 -14.77 2.46
N ALA A 398 3.64 -14.96 1.73
CA ALA A 398 3.63 -14.97 0.27
C ALA A 398 2.71 -16.07 -0.30
N ALA A 399 2.74 -17.26 0.29
CA ALA A 399 1.84 -18.36 -0.09
C ALA A 399 0.37 -18.02 0.16
N GLN A 400 0.04 -17.40 1.30
CA GLN A 400 -1.31 -16.94 1.62
C GLN A 400 -1.79 -15.88 0.60
N GLN A 401 -0.93 -14.92 0.27
CA GLN A 401 -1.24 -13.87 -0.72
C GLN A 401 -1.48 -14.45 -2.11
N GLU A 402 -0.70 -15.46 -2.53
CA GLU A 402 -0.91 -16.15 -3.81
C GLU A 402 -2.27 -16.88 -3.83
N LEU A 403 -2.65 -17.57 -2.74
CA LEU A 403 -3.98 -18.20 -2.63
C LEU A 403 -5.10 -17.14 -2.67
N THR A 404 -4.91 -16.01 -2.02
CA THR A 404 -5.84 -14.89 -2.03
C THR A 404 -6.05 -14.35 -3.45
N VAL A 405 -4.97 -14.13 -4.18
CA VAL A 405 -5.02 -13.68 -5.58
C VAL A 405 -5.78 -14.69 -6.45
N ARG A 406 -5.45 -15.97 -6.33
CA ARG A 406 -6.14 -17.03 -7.08
C ARG A 406 -7.63 -17.10 -6.75
N ALA A 407 -7.98 -17.03 -5.47
CA ALA A 407 -9.39 -16.99 -5.03
C ALA A 407 -10.12 -15.78 -5.64
N ALA A 408 -9.50 -14.60 -5.57
CA ALA A 408 -10.07 -13.37 -6.11
C ALA A 408 -10.29 -13.43 -7.63
N LEU A 409 -9.38 -14.04 -8.38
CA LEU A 409 -9.48 -14.17 -9.82
C LEU A 409 -10.51 -15.20 -10.28
N THR A 410 -10.58 -16.33 -9.58
CA THR A 410 -11.42 -17.46 -9.98
C THR A 410 -12.83 -17.44 -9.37
N GLY A 411 -13.04 -16.75 -8.24
CA GLY A 411 -14.25 -16.85 -7.44
C GLY A 411 -14.35 -18.18 -6.66
N ASP A 412 -13.24 -18.94 -6.58
CA ASP A 412 -13.23 -20.20 -5.85
C ASP A 412 -13.32 -19.97 -4.34
N ARG A 413 -14.49 -20.30 -3.80
CA ARG A 413 -14.79 -20.17 -2.37
C ARG A 413 -13.86 -21.00 -1.50
N ARG A 414 -13.43 -22.20 -1.95
CA ARG A 414 -12.52 -23.06 -1.18
C ARG A 414 -11.16 -22.39 -1.04
N LEU A 415 -10.63 -21.79 -2.12
CA LEU A 415 -9.38 -21.05 -2.07
C LEU A 415 -9.48 -19.83 -1.13
N ALA A 416 -10.63 -19.13 -1.13
CA ALA A 416 -10.85 -18.02 -0.21
C ALA A 416 -10.83 -18.47 1.26
N ILE A 417 -11.51 -19.58 1.58
CA ILE A 417 -11.48 -20.17 2.94
C ILE A 417 -10.05 -20.58 3.32
N GLN A 418 -9.30 -21.21 2.42
CA GLN A 418 -7.90 -21.59 2.66
C GLN A 418 -7.03 -20.37 2.93
N ALA A 419 -7.19 -19.30 2.14
CA ALA A 419 -6.43 -18.06 2.33
C ALA A 419 -6.71 -17.42 3.70
N ILE A 420 -7.97 -17.40 4.14
CA ILE A 420 -8.35 -16.92 5.47
C ILE A 420 -7.81 -17.86 6.57
N ALA A 421 -7.95 -19.16 6.40
CA ALA A 421 -7.54 -20.15 7.43
C ALA A 421 -6.02 -20.22 7.65
N LEU A 422 -5.21 -19.82 6.64
CA LEU A 422 -3.74 -19.76 6.78
C LEU A 422 -3.26 -18.49 7.51
N ASP A 423 -4.16 -17.60 7.84
CA ASP A 423 -3.77 -16.43 8.62
C ASP A 423 -3.52 -16.81 10.09
N PRO A 424 -2.43 -16.32 10.72
CA PRO A 424 -2.10 -16.68 12.10
C PRO A 424 -3.11 -16.19 13.14
N LEU A 425 -3.97 -15.24 12.78
CA LEU A 425 -5.02 -14.72 13.65
C LEU A 425 -6.27 -15.61 13.64
N VAL A 426 -6.41 -16.50 12.66
CA VAL A 426 -7.58 -17.38 12.48
C VAL A 426 -7.37 -18.71 13.22
N PRO A 427 -8.24 -19.07 14.18
CA PRO A 427 -8.01 -20.24 15.03
C PRO A 427 -8.19 -21.56 14.30
N ASP A 428 -9.11 -21.64 13.33
CA ASP A 428 -9.46 -22.90 12.65
C ASP A 428 -10.21 -22.64 11.32
N PRO A 429 -10.31 -23.67 10.43
CA PRO A 429 -10.98 -23.56 9.14
C PRO A 429 -12.49 -23.32 9.23
N THR A 430 -13.16 -23.71 10.32
CA THR A 430 -14.60 -23.48 10.52
C THR A 430 -14.85 -21.99 10.72
N THR A 431 -14.04 -21.36 11.55
CA THR A 431 -14.03 -19.90 11.73
C THR A 431 -13.74 -19.16 10.41
N ALA A 432 -12.77 -19.65 9.63
CA ALA A 432 -12.49 -19.05 8.30
C ALA A 432 -13.70 -19.10 7.36
N ALA A 433 -14.42 -20.21 7.34
CA ALA A 433 -15.63 -20.37 6.53
C ALA A 433 -16.76 -19.45 7.02
N ALA A 434 -16.95 -19.31 8.32
CA ALA A 434 -17.97 -18.42 8.90
C ALA A 434 -17.64 -16.95 8.63
N VAL A 435 -16.37 -16.53 8.75
CA VAL A 435 -15.93 -15.19 8.36
C VAL A 435 -16.24 -14.90 6.90
N LEU A 436 -15.99 -15.84 5.99
CA LEU A 436 -16.29 -15.64 4.57
C LEU A 436 -17.81 -15.54 4.34
N ASP A 437 -18.63 -16.37 5.02
CA ASP A 437 -20.09 -16.31 4.88
C ASP A 437 -20.64 -14.95 5.30
N ASP A 438 -20.24 -14.45 6.45
CA ASP A 438 -20.66 -13.15 6.96
C ASP A 438 -20.13 -12.00 6.06
N ALA A 439 -18.92 -12.15 5.52
CA ALA A 439 -18.33 -11.17 4.63
C ALA A 439 -19.10 -11.05 3.30
N VAL A 440 -19.56 -12.17 2.73
CA VAL A 440 -20.39 -12.14 1.52
C VAL A 440 -21.66 -11.31 1.74
N VAL A 441 -22.29 -11.47 2.91
CA VAL A 441 -23.49 -10.68 3.26
C VAL A 441 -23.15 -9.20 3.47
N ALA A 442 -22.08 -8.92 4.23
CA ALA A 442 -21.70 -7.55 4.59
C ALA A 442 -21.21 -6.73 3.39
N HIS A 443 -20.60 -7.39 2.41
CA HIS A 443 -20.04 -6.76 1.21
C HIS A 443 -20.89 -6.92 -0.06
N ALA A 444 -22.12 -7.40 0.03
CA ALA A 444 -23.00 -7.52 -1.14
C ALA A 444 -23.18 -6.15 -1.84
N PRO A 445 -23.18 -6.09 -3.19
CA PRO A 445 -22.99 -7.19 -4.15
C PRO A 445 -21.53 -7.47 -4.49
N LEU A 446 -20.55 -6.82 -3.89
CA LEU A 446 -19.13 -6.87 -4.27
C LEU A 446 -18.49 -8.26 -4.10
N MET A 447 -19.10 -9.12 -3.27
CA MET A 447 -18.59 -10.46 -2.99
C MET A 447 -19.58 -11.58 -3.35
N ASP A 448 -20.63 -11.32 -4.10
CA ASP A 448 -21.66 -12.31 -4.46
C ASP A 448 -21.09 -13.55 -5.15
N ARG A 449 -19.99 -13.42 -5.87
CA ARG A 449 -19.29 -14.54 -6.51
C ARG A 449 -18.77 -15.60 -5.54
N PHE A 450 -18.69 -15.31 -4.24
CA PHE A 450 -18.29 -16.22 -3.18
C PHE A 450 -19.48 -16.75 -2.37
N ALA A 451 -20.72 -16.41 -2.73
CA ALA A 451 -21.91 -16.93 -2.09
C ALA A 451 -21.95 -18.46 -2.21
N LYS A 452 -22.56 -19.12 -1.20
CA LYS A 452 -22.86 -20.55 -1.33
C LYS A 452 -23.79 -20.74 -2.51
N ALA A 453 -23.52 -21.76 -3.34
CA ALA A 453 -24.47 -22.19 -4.34
C ALA A 453 -25.78 -22.50 -3.62
N THR A 454 -26.88 -21.87 -4.01
CA THR A 454 -28.20 -22.28 -3.58
C THR A 454 -28.41 -23.72 -4.03
N MET A 455 -28.61 -24.62 -3.07
CA MET A 455 -29.02 -26.01 -3.36
C MET A 455 -30.45 -25.95 -3.90
N GLU A 456 -30.65 -25.43 -5.11
CA GLU A 456 -31.87 -25.65 -5.89
C GLU A 456 -31.63 -26.91 -6.71
N GLY A 457 -32.19 -28.02 -6.26
CA GLY A 457 -32.29 -29.23 -7.08
C GLY A 457 -31.85 -30.56 -6.46
N GLU A 458 -32.22 -30.87 -5.23
CA GLU A 458 -32.31 -32.25 -4.77
C GLU A 458 -33.67 -32.47 -4.09
N VAL A 459 -34.75 -32.36 -4.86
CA VAL A 459 -36.02 -33.04 -4.60
C VAL A 459 -36.61 -33.40 -5.94
N ALA A 460 -36.29 -34.55 -6.46
CA ALA A 460 -37.12 -35.36 -7.33
C ALA A 460 -36.64 -36.81 -7.31
#